data_87b2be8180f9c691b22b59ce94305367
#
_entry.id   87b2be8180f9c691b22b59ce94305367
#
_cell.length_a   1.000
_cell.length_b   1.000
_cell.length_c   1.000
_cell.angle_alpha   90.00
_cell.angle_beta   90.00
_cell.angle_gamma   90.00
#
_symmetry.space_group_name_H-M   'P 1'
#
loop_
_entity.id
_entity.type
_entity.pdbx_description
1 polymer ?
#
loop_
_entity_poly.entity_id
_entity_poly.type
_entity_poly.pdbx_seq_one_letter_code
_entity_poly.pdbx_strand_id
1 'polypeptide(L)'
;MPLSSARAAAFDILLRVERESSYASELLHADTYNRLSDQDHALTMELVMGVLRWRSRLDAEIAPASSQPLSKLDVEILIALRLALYQFRWLDRIPKRAALHESVELVKRARKRSAAPFVNAVLRKLSTAAPQSTPEPDSAEAIASTLAHPAWLVERWIHHYGLAAAAEICRHNQRIPPTTIRLRSPTAESELNAQGIKLKPGSLLASARRVLSGDITTTRAFRQADIVIQDEASQLVAILIGRAQGEVRILDCCAAPGGKTLAIADQNPTAEITAVEIHPHRARLLQNLVSGSKHNIGTVVADATNLPFTSPYHRILADVPCSGTGTLSRNPEIKWRLKPEDLSDLHTRQRAILRSALAQLSPDGRLVYSTCSLEKEENEDVVEEILAQDNSIHLLDCRSELDLLKNAGDLVWPVPASLTRGPYLRTIPGIQPCDGFFAAILEKDS
;
A
#
# COMPACT_ATOMS: atom_id res chain seq x y z
N MET A 1 26.92 25.65 -5.99
CA MET A 1 25.96 25.01 -6.90
C MET A 1 24.56 25.34 -6.38
N PRO A 2 23.58 25.63 -7.23
CA PRO A 2 22.22 25.82 -6.80
C PRO A 2 21.67 24.49 -6.24
N LEU A 3 20.72 24.57 -5.30
CA LEU A 3 20.00 23.42 -4.74
C LEU A 3 19.21 22.74 -5.86
N SER A 4 19.33 21.40 -5.97
CA SER A 4 18.58 20.64 -6.99
C SER A 4 17.09 20.59 -6.68
N SER A 5 16.26 20.63 -7.73
CA SER A 5 14.80 20.54 -7.64
C SER A 5 14.35 19.26 -6.95
N ALA A 6 14.99 18.14 -7.26
CA ALA A 6 14.69 16.83 -6.67
C ALA A 6 14.88 16.80 -5.16
N ARG A 7 16.03 17.32 -4.65
CA ARG A 7 16.29 17.33 -3.20
C ARG A 7 15.41 18.31 -2.45
N ALA A 8 15.10 19.46 -3.08
CA ALA A 8 14.16 20.41 -2.52
C ALA A 8 12.77 19.81 -2.39
N ALA A 9 12.27 19.16 -3.44
CA ALA A 9 10.99 18.46 -3.44
C ALA A 9 10.95 17.31 -2.41
N ALA A 10 12.00 16.47 -2.37
CA ALA A 10 12.09 15.39 -1.39
C ALA A 10 12.06 15.91 0.06
N PHE A 11 12.76 17.00 0.33
CA PHE A 11 12.78 17.63 1.65
C PHE A 11 11.38 18.15 2.03
N ASP A 12 10.70 18.86 1.12
CA ASP A 12 9.36 19.42 1.35
C ASP A 12 8.33 18.30 1.57
N ILE A 13 8.39 17.21 0.78
CA ILE A 13 7.51 16.05 0.94
C ILE A 13 7.74 15.38 2.30
N LEU A 14 8.99 15.11 2.67
CA LEU A 14 9.31 14.49 3.97
C LEU A 14 8.85 15.36 5.15
N LEU A 15 8.95 16.68 5.05
CA LEU A 15 8.42 17.59 6.07
C LEU A 15 6.89 17.46 6.21
N ARG A 16 6.17 17.39 5.10
CA ARG A 16 4.71 17.21 5.12
C ARG A 16 4.32 15.85 5.66
N VAL A 17 5.05 14.80 5.29
CA VAL A 17 4.86 13.45 5.84
C VAL A 17 5.00 13.44 7.37
N GLU A 18 6.00 14.14 7.93
CA GLU A 18 6.22 14.19 9.38
C GLU A 18 5.22 15.12 10.12
N ARG A 19 4.73 16.19 9.49
CA ARG A 19 3.90 17.21 10.14
C ARG A 19 2.40 17.04 9.93
N GLU A 20 2.02 16.58 8.73
CA GLU A 20 0.61 16.59 8.28
C GLU A 20 0.01 15.18 8.24
N SER A 21 0.77 14.15 8.61
CA SER A 21 0.38 12.74 8.48
C SER A 21 -0.06 12.34 7.05
N SER A 22 0.39 13.09 6.04
CA SER A 22 0.10 12.83 4.63
C SER A 22 0.81 11.55 4.15
N TYR A 23 0.26 10.88 3.14
CA TYR A 23 0.91 9.74 2.50
C TYR A 23 1.95 10.21 1.48
N ALA A 24 3.15 9.63 1.55
CA ALA A 24 4.23 9.97 0.64
C ALA A 24 3.88 9.69 -0.82
N SER A 25 3.18 8.58 -1.08
CA SER A 25 2.69 8.21 -2.42
C SER A 25 1.73 9.25 -3.01
N GLU A 26 0.82 9.80 -2.21
CA GLU A 26 -0.10 10.86 -2.68
C GLU A 26 0.64 12.16 -2.98
N LEU A 27 1.59 12.54 -2.11
CA LEU A 27 2.37 13.75 -2.29
C LEU A 27 3.27 13.69 -3.53
N LEU A 28 3.89 12.54 -3.79
CA LEU A 28 4.76 12.31 -4.96
C LEU A 28 4.00 12.45 -6.29
N HIS A 29 2.69 12.22 -6.31
CA HIS A 29 1.85 12.37 -7.49
C HIS A 29 1.02 13.67 -7.49
N ALA A 30 1.25 14.57 -6.54
CA ALA A 30 0.54 15.84 -6.50
C ALA A 30 1.02 16.80 -7.62
N ASP A 31 0.09 17.58 -8.17
CA ASP A 31 0.33 18.53 -9.27
C ASP A 31 1.47 19.50 -9.01
N THR A 32 1.74 19.82 -7.74
CA THR A 32 2.86 20.68 -7.33
C THR A 32 4.20 20.20 -7.84
N TYR A 33 4.37 18.88 -8.01
CA TYR A 33 5.62 18.25 -8.43
C TYR A 33 5.64 17.82 -9.90
N ASN A 34 4.55 18.01 -10.65
CA ASN A 34 4.44 17.70 -12.08
C ASN A 34 5.40 18.54 -12.97
N ARG A 35 6.04 19.59 -12.41
CA ARG A 35 7.02 20.43 -13.12
C ARG A 35 8.45 19.90 -13.03
N LEU A 36 8.68 18.83 -12.28
CA LEU A 36 9.99 18.18 -12.23
C LEU A 36 10.26 17.46 -13.56
N SER A 37 11.52 17.44 -13.98
CA SER A 37 11.93 16.54 -15.05
C SER A 37 11.75 15.08 -14.60
N ASP A 38 11.64 14.14 -15.55
CA ASP A 38 11.52 12.71 -15.24
C ASP A 38 12.64 12.21 -14.33
N GLN A 39 13.88 12.71 -14.56
CA GLN A 39 15.04 12.38 -13.75
C GLN A 39 14.93 12.94 -12.33
N ASP A 40 14.49 14.19 -12.19
CA ASP A 40 14.28 14.81 -10.87
C ASP A 40 13.13 14.15 -10.12
N HIS A 41 12.06 13.77 -10.83
CA HIS A 41 10.93 13.05 -10.24
C HIS A 41 11.36 11.67 -9.71
N ALA A 42 12.11 10.91 -10.53
CA ALA A 42 12.65 9.61 -10.12
C ALA A 42 13.59 9.73 -8.90
N LEU A 43 14.46 10.73 -8.89
CA LEU A 43 15.35 10.99 -7.74
C LEU A 43 14.56 11.44 -6.51
N THR A 44 13.54 12.27 -6.68
CA THR A 44 12.65 12.69 -5.57
C THR A 44 11.98 11.48 -4.94
N MET A 45 11.40 10.60 -5.74
CA MET A 45 10.75 9.37 -5.30
C MET A 45 11.74 8.47 -4.55
N GLU A 46 12.93 8.24 -5.11
CA GLU A 46 13.99 7.43 -4.50
C GLU A 46 14.40 7.99 -3.13
N LEU A 47 14.61 9.30 -3.03
CA LEU A 47 15.01 9.97 -1.79
C LEU A 47 13.92 9.89 -0.71
N VAL A 48 12.66 10.19 -1.08
CA VAL A 48 11.53 10.17 -0.14
C VAL A 48 11.31 8.75 0.38
N MET A 49 11.12 7.81 -0.53
CA MET A 49 10.80 6.42 -0.17
C MET A 49 11.97 5.74 0.54
N GLY A 50 13.19 6.03 0.11
CA GLY A 50 14.40 5.49 0.73
C GLY A 50 14.60 5.98 2.16
N VAL A 51 14.44 7.27 2.42
CA VAL A 51 14.53 7.82 3.79
C VAL A 51 13.45 7.21 4.68
N LEU A 52 12.22 7.08 4.20
CA LEU A 52 11.12 6.50 4.97
C LEU A 52 11.34 5.00 5.25
N ARG A 53 11.83 4.22 4.26
CA ARG A 53 12.16 2.80 4.45
C ARG A 53 13.23 2.60 5.51
N TRP A 54 14.30 3.36 5.47
CA TRP A 54 15.50 3.16 6.28
C TRP A 54 15.60 4.09 7.50
N ARG A 55 14.52 4.79 7.86
CA ARG A 55 14.48 5.85 8.88
C ARG A 55 15.22 5.50 10.17
N SER A 56 14.87 4.39 10.86
CA SER A 56 15.48 4.04 12.13
C SER A 56 16.96 3.68 12.01
N ARG A 57 17.37 3.07 10.90
CA ARG A 57 18.78 2.78 10.64
C ARG A 57 19.57 4.04 10.34
N LEU A 58 19.01 4.99 9.60
CA LEU A 58 19.61 6.30 9.39
C LEU A 58 19.80 7.02 10.73
N ASP A 59 18.79 6.99 11.59
CA ASP A 59 18.84 7.60 12.91
C ASP A 59 19.89 6.95 13.81
N ALA A 60 20.00 5.63 13.80
CA ALA A 60 21.02 4.89 14.55
C ALA A 60 22.46 5.25 14.11
N GLU A 61 22.68 5.52 12.82
CA GLU A 61 23.99 5.99 12.34
C GLU A 61 24.23 7.49 12.64
N ILE A 62 23.19 8.33 12.62
CA ILE A 62 23.31 9.78 12.89
C ILE A 62 23.56 10.03 14.37
N ALA A 63 22.91 9.30 15.27
CA ALA A 63 22.94 9.54 16.72
C ALA A 63 24.37 9.63 17.30
N PRO A 64 25.30 8.69 17.03
CA PRO A 64 26.67 8.76 17.57
C PRO A 64 27.54 9.86 16.91
N ALA A 65 27.15 10.36 15.74
CA ALA A 65 27.84 11.47 15.08
C ALA A 65 27.35 12.83 15.57
N SER A 66 26.15 12.90 16.14
CA SER A 66 25.52 14.10 16.67
C SER A 66 26.02 14.43 18.08
N SER A 67 26.23 15.71 18.37
CA SER A 67 26.53 16.20 19.72
C SER A 67 25.29 16.42 20.59
N GLN A 68 24.08 16.20 20.03
CA GLN A 68 22.79 16.36 20.69
C GLN A 68 21.91 15.14 20.43
N PRO A 69 21.02 14.76 21.37
CA PRO A 69 20.00 13.74 21.12
C PRO A 69 19.13 14.09 19.92
N LEU A 70 18.81 13.12 19.06
CA LEU A 70 18.01 13.36 17.86
C LEU A 70 16.60 13.91 18.16
N SER A 71 16.04 13.57 19.31
CA SER A 71 14.75 14.08 19.79
C SER A 71 14.72 15.58 20.11
N LYS A 72 15.90 16.21 20.25
CA LYS A 72 16.05 17.65 20.45
C LYS A 72 16.36 18.43 19.16
N LEU A 73 16.57 17.73 18.06
CA LEU A 73 16.80 18.38 16.77
C LEU A 73 15.47 18.81 16.14
N ASP A 74 15.50 19.98 15.54
CA ASP A 74 14.38 20.39 14.67
C ASP A 74 14.18 19.36 13.54
N VAL A 75 12.95 19.11 13.18
CA VAL A 75 12.60 18.11 12.14
C VAL A 75 13.27 18.40 10.81
N GLU A 76 13.45 19.67 10.45
CA GLU A 76 14.15 20.12 9.24
C GLU A 76 15.60 19.69 9.23
N ILE A 77 16.27 19.77 10.38
CA ILE A 77 17.67 19.36 10.54
C ILE A 77 17.78 17.85 10.39
N LEU A 78 16.90 17.11 11.07
CA LEU A 78 16.91 15.66 11.05
C LEU A 78 16.63 15.10 9.65
N ILE A 79 15.66 15.68 8.92
CA ILE A 79 15.38 15.29 7.53
C ILE A 79 16.57 15.57 6.62
N ALA A 80 17.23 16.72 6.75
CA ALA A 80 18.41 17.05 5.96
C ALA A 80 19.56 16.06 6.21
N LEU A 81 19.76 15.65 7.47
CA LEU A 81 20.77 14.63 7.83
C LEU A 81 20.41 13.25 7.25
N ARG A 82 19.15 12.83 7.38
CA ARG A 82 18.65 11.56 6.82
C ARG A 82 18.81 11.52 5.29
N LEU A 83 18.43 12.60 4.60
CA LEU A 83 18.56 12.71 3.14
C LEU A 83 20.02 12.58 2.68
N ALA A 84 20.96 13.25 3.35
CA ALA A 84 22.38 13.15 3.00
C ALA A 84 22.91 11.73 3.26
N LEU A 85 22.63 11.18 4.45
CA LEU A 85 23.12 9.86 4.83
C LEU A 85 22.56 8.76 3.93
N TYR A 86 21.26 8.84 3.55
CA TYR A 86 20.69 7.93 2.59
C TYR A 86 21.47 7.93 1.26
N GLN A 87 21.79 9.10 0.74
CA GLN A 87 22.58 9.23 -0.48
C GLN A 87 24.01 8.66 -0.31
N PHE A 88 24.63 8.81 0.86
CA PHE A 88 25.96 8.26 1.12
C PHE A 88 26.01 6.73 1.16
N ARG A 89 24.90 6.07 1.51
CA ARG A 89 24.82 4.62 1.75
C ARG A 89 24.22 3.82 0.60
N TRP A 90 23.29 4.41 -0.15
CA TRP A 90 22.51 3.68 -1.17
C TRP A 90 22.60 4.26 -2.58
N LEU A 91 23.19 5.45 -2.77
CA LEU A 91 23.25 6.09 -4.09
C LEU A 91 24.71 6.33 -4.55
N ASP A 92 25.34 5.26 -5.02
CA ASP A 92 26.76 5.28 -5.42
C ASP A 92 27.10 6.29 -6.52
N ARG A 93 26.12 6.63 -7.37
CA ARG A 93 26.31 7.60 -8.46
C ARG A 93 26.30 9.06 -7.98
N ILE A 94 25.93 9.30 -6.74
CA ILE A 94 25.86 10.67 -6.18
C ILE A 94 27.13 10.93 -5.37
N PRO A 95 27.94 11.94 -5.75
CA PRO A 95 29.12 12.31 -4.97
C PRO A 95 28.72 12.76 -3.56
N LYS A 96 29.32 12.16 -2.53
CA LYS A 96 29.06 12.50 -1.11
C LYS A 96 29.18 14.00 -0.83
N ARG A 97 30.15 14.66 -1.48
CA ARG A 97 30.34 16.12 -1.36
C ARG A 97 29.15 16.92 -1.84
N ALA A 98 28.49 16.49 -2.93
CA ALA A 98 27.29 17.15 -3.45
C ALA A 98 26.11 16.99 -2.49
N ALA A 99 25.84 15.76 -2.02
CA ALA A 99 24.77 15.50 -1.06
C ALA A 99 24.98 16.27 0.25
N LEU A 100 26.22 16.35 0.75
CA LEU A 100 26.55 17.14 1.95
C LEU A 100 26.25 18.63 1.73
N HIS A 101 26.78 19.21 0.63
CA HIS A 101 26.61 20.64 0.33
C HIS A 101 25.13 21.00 0.23
N GLU A 102 24.35 20.23 -0.54
CA GLU A 102 22.94 20.52 -0.74
C GLU A 102 22.10 20.32 0.53
N SER A 103 22.46 19.38 1.42
CA SER A 103 21.77 19.22 2.71
C SER A 103 22.00 20.42 3.63
N VAL A 104 23.18 21.03 3.62
CA VAL A 104 23.43 22.29 4.32
C VAL A 104 22.58 23.43 3.72
N GLU A 105 22.44 23.49 2.38
CA GLU A 105 21.58 24.49 1.74
C GLU A 105 20.10 24.28 2.03
N LEU A 106 19.62 23.02 2.16
CA LEU A 106 18.23 22.70 2.60
C LEU A 106 17.95 23.29 3.98
N VAL A 107 18.87 23.14 4.92
CA VAL A 107 18.74 23.69 6.29
C VAL A 107 18.69 25.23 6.27
N LYS A 108 19.51 25.88 5.43
CA LYS A 108 19.48 27.34 5.25
C LYS A 108 18.16 27.80 4.63
N ARG A 109 17.65 27.08 3.60
CA ARG A 109 16.35 27.32 2.97
C ARG A 109 15.20 27.20 3.98
N ALA A 110 15.27 26.23 4.89
CA ALA A 110 14.32 26.04 5.98
C ALA A 110 14.43 27.08 7.12
N ARG A 111 15.20 28.18 6.91
CA ARG A 111 15.46 29.26 7.88
C ARG A 111 16.16 28.82 9.16
N LYS A 112 16.86 27.68 9.15
CA LYS A 112 17.66 27.14 10.28
C LYS A 112 19.15 27.40 10.06
N ARG A 113 19.52 28.60 9.62
CA ARG A 113 20.92 28.94 9.23
C ARG A 113 21.95 28.72 10.34
N SER A 114 21.57 28.94 11.60
CA SER A 114 22.44 28.70 12.77
C SER A 114 22.83 27.22 12.93
N ALA A 115 22.05 26.28 12.41
CA ALA A 115 22.35 24.86 12.46
C ALA A 115 23.25 24.37 11.31
N ALA A 116 23.53 25.21 10.30
CA ALA A 116 24.34 24.81 9.15
C ALA A 116 25.77 24.30 9.53
N PRO A 117 26.53 24.93 10.47
CA PRO A 117 27.79 24.38 10.92
C PRO A 117 27.67 23.01 11.60
N PHE A 118 26.64 22.81 12.42
CA PHE A 118 26.33 21.52 13.07
C PHE A 118 26.07 20.42 12.03
N VAL A 119 25.15 20.67 11.07
CA VAL A 119 24.84 19.72 10.00
C VAL A 119 26.08 19.35 9.20
N ASN A 120 26.89 20.35 8.84
CA ASN A 120 28.15 20.11 8.11
C ASN A 120 29.12 19.23 8.93
N ALA A 121 29.26 19.47 10.23
CA ALA A 121 30.15 18.69 11.09
C ALA A 121 29.69 17.23 11.21
N VAL A 122 28.41 17.00 11.44
CA VAL A 122 27.81 15.64 11.50
C VAL A 122 27.99 14.90 10.17
N LEU A 123 27.66 15.54 9.05
CA LEU A 123 27.76 14.91 7.73
C LEU A 123 29.20 14.63 7.31
N ARG A 124 30.17 15.44 7.72
CA ARG A 124 31.59 15.15 7.48
C ARG A 124 32.03 13.88 8.19
N LYS A 125 31.65 13.68 9.48
CA LYS A 125 31.92 12.44 10.22
C LYS A 125 31.30 11.22 9.51
N LEU A 126 30.02 11.33 9.10
CA LEU A 126 29.29 10.25 8.45
C LEU A 126 29.82 9.92 7.05
N SER A 127 30.35 10.90 6.32
CA SER A 127 30.88 10.70 4.96
C SER A 127 32.14 9.83 4.92
N THR A 128 32.93 9.82 6.00
CA THR A 128 34.16 9.04 6.17
C THR A 128 33.96 7.74 6.92
N ALA A 129 32.86 7.61 7.67
CA ALA A 129 32.53 6.38 8.41
C ALA A 129 32.20 5.23 7.46
N ALA A 130 32.74 4.04 7.77
CA ALA A 130 32.34 2.81 7.08
C ALA A 130 30.87 2.48 7.40
N PRO A 131 30.14 1.87 6.46
CA PRO A 131 28.81 1.31 6.77
C PRO A 131 28.92 0.29 7.91
N GLN A 132 27.96 0.32 8.82
CA GLN A 132 27.91 -0.70 9.87
C GLN A 132 27.60 -2.07 9.23
N SER A 133 28.43 -3.08 9.57
CA SER A 133 28.11 -4.46 9.22
C SER A 133 26.89 -4.91 10.03
N THR A 134 25.96 -5.55 9.37
CA THR A 134 24.78 -6.09 10.02
C THR A 134 24.87 -7.60 10.05
N PRO A 135 24.79 -8.23 11.23
CA PRO A 135 24.69 -9.70 11.34
C PRO A 135 23.36 -10.18 10.74
N GLU A 136 23.28 -11.47 10.44
CA GLU A 136 21.99 -12.09 10.08
C GLU A 136 21.01 -11.89 11.24
N PRO A 137 19.77 -11.46 10.95
CA PRO A 137 18.79 -11.17 11.97
C PRO A 137 18.17 -12.44 12.56
N ASP A 138 18.57 -12.81 13.77
CA ASP A 138 18.18 -14.02 14.50
C ASP A 138 17.18 -13.77 15.66
N SER A 139 16.84 -12.52 15.90
CA SER A 139 15.90 -12.09 16.95
C SER A 139 15.03 -10.91 16.48
N ALA A 140 13.98 -10.59 17.22
CA ALA A 140 13.11 -9.46 16.90
C ALA A 140 13.88 -8.14 16.85
N GLU A 141 14.73 -7.88 17.82
CA GLU A 141 15.55 -6.67 17.93
C GLU A 141 16.58 -6.60 16.77
N ALA A 142 17.19 -7.74 16.43
CA ALA A 142 18.13 -7.82 15.32
C ALA A 142 17.43 -7.56 13.98
N ILE A 143 16.26 -8.14 13.74
CA ILE A 143 15.42 -7.86 12.57
C ILE A 143 15.04 -6.37 12.53
N ALA A 144 14.50 -5.85 13.64
CA ALA A 144 14.02 -4.46 13.75
C ALA A 144 15.13 -3.45 13.45
N SER A 145 16.31 -3.64 14.03
CA SER A 145 17.46 -2.74 13.84
C SER A 145 18.07 -2.86 12.45
N THR A 146 18.26 -4.09 11.96
CA THR A 146 18.90 -4.37 10.66
C THR A 146 18.01 -3.96 9.49
N LEU A 147 16.71 -4.27 9.57
CA LEU A 147 15.75 -4.05 8.49
C LEU A 147 14.85 -2.80 8.74
N ALA A 148 15.22 -1.96 9.69
CA ALA A 148 14.55 -0.69 9.98
C ALA A 148 13.02 -0.81 10.13
N HIS A 149 12.59 -1.56 11.14
CA HIS A 149 11.19 -1.67 11.55
C HIS A 149 11.04 -1.38 13.06
N PRO A 150 9.85 -0.97 13.54
CA PRO A 150 9.57 -0.93 14.97
C PRO A 150 9.62 -2.32 15.59
N ALA A 151 10.30 -2.48 16.74
CA ALA A 151 10.48 -3.79 17.38
C ALA A 151 9.13 -4.45 17.71
N TRP A 152 8.17 -3.69 18.28
CA TRP A 152 6.84 -4.19 18.62
C TRP A 152 6.11 -4.83 17.45
N LEU A 153 6.27 -4.28 16.24
CA LEU A 153 5.62 -4.80 15.03
C LEU A 153 6.30 -6.09 14.57
N VAL A 154 7.62 -6.16 14.65
CA VAL A 154 8.40 -7.37 14.34
C VAL A 154 8.07 -8.51 15.30
N GLU A 155 7.98 -8.23 16.61
CA GLU A 155 7.59 -9.18 17.66
C GLU A 155 6.22 -9.79 17.37
N ARG A 156 5.23 -8.97 16.96
CA ARG A 156 3.91 -9.43 16.56
C ARG A 156 3.97 -10.37 15.36
N TRP A 157 4.73 -9.99 14.33
CA TRP A 157 4.86 -10.85 13.14
C TRP A 157 5.61 -12.16 13.44
N ILE A 158 6.59 -12.15 14.35
CA ILE A 158 7.22 -13.39 14.83
C ILE A 158 6.20 -14.27 15.56
N HIS A 159 5.38 -13.68 16.43
CA HIS A 159 4.34 -14.42 17.15
C HIS A 159 3.31 -15.07 16.20
N HIS A 160 2.87 -14.33 15.17
CA HIS A 160 1.82 -14.80 14.27
C HIS A 160 2.31 -15.66 13.10
N TYR A 161 3.51 -15.38 12.57
CA TYR A 161 4.02 -15.98 11.34
C TYR A 161 5.34 -16.74 11.52
N GLY A 162 5.99 -16.63 12.67
CA GLY A 162 7.31 -17.18 12.94
C GLY A 162 8.46 -16.29 12.48
N LEU A 163 9.67 -16.56 13.02
CA LEU A 163 10.85 -15.74 12.82
C LEU A 163 11.24 -15.59 11.34
N ALA A 164 11.25 -16.70 10.60
CA ALA A 164 11.64 -16.70 9.18
C ALA A 164 10.70 -15.84 8.33
N ALA A 165 9.39 -15.98 8.51
CA ALA A 165 8.40 -15.20 7.77
C ALA A 165 8.46 -13.71 8.15
N ALA A 166 8.62 -13.37 9.43
CA ALA A 166 8.77 -11.99 9.89
C ALA A 166 10.00 -11.32 9.25
N ALA A 167 11.13 -12.04 9.16
CA ALA A 167 12.32 -11.55 8.49
C ALA A 167 12.07 -11.32 6.98
N GLU A 168 11.34 -12.23 6.29
CA GLU A 168 11.00 -12.03 4.87
C GLU A 168 10.02 -10.87 4.65
N ILE A 169 9.03 -10.69 5.51
CA ILE A 169 8.15 -9.51 5.50
C ILE A 169 8.99 -8.23 5.58
N CYS A 170 9.89 -8.15 6.55
CA CYS A 170 10.76 -6.99 6.72
C CYS A 170 11.70 -6.77 5.53
N ARG A 171 12.29 -7.83 4.95
CA ARG A 171 13.13 -7.73 3.74
C ARG A 171 12.31 -7.25 2.54
N HIS A 172 11.10 -7.78 2.37
CA HIS A 172 10.18 -7.34 1.30
C HIS A 172 9.85 -5.84 1.42
N ASN A 173 9.53 -5.38 2.62
CA ASN A 173 9.19 -3.98 2.88
C ASN A 173 10.32 -3.00 2.57
N GLN A 174 11.56 -3.47 2.53
CA GLN A 174 12.73 -2.65 2.17
C GLN A 174 13.03 -2.63 0.66
N ARG A 175 12.37 -3.48 -0.13
CA ARG A 175 12.54 -3.50 -1.58
C ARG A 175 11.63 -2.46 -2.23
N ILE A 176 12.04 -2.01 -3.43
CA ILE A 176 11.15 -1.23 -4.30
C ILE A 176 10.13 -2.21 -4.89
N PRO A 177 8.83 -2.02 -4.62
CA PRO A 177 7.82 -2.95 -5.15
C PRO A 177 7.72 -2.83 -6.67
N PRO A 178 7.49 -3.93 -7.38
CA PRO A 178 7.24 -3.87 -8.82
C PRO A 178 5.93 -3.11 -9.11
N THR A 179 5.92 -2.35 -10.19
CA THR A 179 4.67 -1.82 -10.73
C THR A 179 3.90 -2.95 -11.40
N THR A 180 2.73 -3.25 -10.88
CA THR A 180 1.82 -4.27 -11.41
C THR A 180 0.57 -3.58 -11.95
N ILE A 181 0.12 -4.03 -13.11
CA ILE A 181 -1.10 -3.54 -13.75
C ILE A 181 -2.07 -4.69 -13.97
N ARG A 182 -3.35 -4.35 -13.96
CA ARG A 182 -4.42 -5.21 -14.46
C ARG A 182 -4.80 -4.78 -15.87
N LEU A 183 -4.81 -5.72 -16.81
CA LEU A 183 -5.32 -5.50 -18.16
C LEU A 183 -6.85 -5.55 -18.14
N ARG A 184 -7.50 -4.59 -18.76
CA ARG A 184 -8.96 -4.49 -18.91
C ARG A 184 -9.42 -4.63 -20.35
N SER A 185 -8.51 -4.43 -21.29
CA SER A 185 -8.75 -4.59 -22.72
C SER A 185 -7.87 -5.69 -23.28
N PRO A 186 -8.37 -6.54 -24.19
CA PRO A 186 -7.57 -7.57 -24.87
C PRO A 186 -6.40 -6.99 -25.69
N THR A 187 -6.52 -5.74 -26.17
CA THR A 187 -5.50 -5.07 -26.98
C THR A 187 -4.48 -4.28 -26.17
N ALA A 188 -4.76 -4.04 -24.88
CA ALA A 188 -3.93 -3.15 -24.04
C ALA A 188 -2.46 -3.60 -24.00
N GLU A 189 -2.19 -4.90 -23.89
CA GLU A 189 -0.81 -5.41 -23.84
C GLU A 189 -0.04 -5.15 -25.13
N SER A 190 -0.66 -5.38 -26.29
CA SER A 190 -0.03 -5.11 -27.59
C SER A 190 0.20 -3.62 -27.82
N GLU A 191 -0.74 -2.77 -27.42
CA GLU A 191 -0.61 -1.32 -27.49
C GLU A 191 0.53 -0.79 -26.61
N LEU A 192 0.66 -1.30 -25.38
CA LEU A 192 1.75 -0.95 -24.48
C LEU A 192 3.10 -1.39 -25.03
N ASN A 193 3.20 -2.61 -25.56
CA ASN A 193 4.42 -3.12 -26.20
C ASN A 193 4.82 -2.26 -27.41
N ALA A 194 3.85 -1.84 -28.25
CA ALA A 194 4.09 -0.94 -29.39
C ALA A 194 4.60 0.45 -28.95
N GLN A 195 4.27 0.91 -27.73
CA GLN A 195 4.78 2.14 -27.14
C GLN A 195 6.10 1.95 -26.38
N GLY A 196 6.74 0.77 -26.49
CA GLY A 196 8.04 0.49 -25.87
C GLY A 196 7.96 0.11 -24.39
N ILE A 197 6.77 -0.09 -23.82
CA ILE A 197 6.60 -0.61 -22.46
C ILE A 197 6.92 -2.11 -22.46
N LYS A 198 7.86 -2.53 -21.62
CA LYS A 198 8.17 -3.96 -21.48
C LYS A 198 7.39 -4.56 -20.33
N LEU A 199 6.66 -5.61 -20.61
CA LEU A 199 5.80 -6.32 -19.66
C LEU A 199 6.24 -7.77 -19.49
N LYS A 200 5.89 -8.36 -18.35
CA LYS A 200 5.89 -9.82 -18.15
C LYS A 200 4.58 -10.24 -17.48
N PRO A 201 4.15 -11.49 -17.66
CA PRO A 201 2.97 -12.03 -16.97
C PRO A 201 3.05 -11.82 -15.45
N GLY A 202 1.89 -11.63 -14.84
CA GLY A 202 1.72 -11.67 -13.39
C GLY A 202 2.10 -13.03 -12.81
N SER A 203 2.22 -13.09 -11.51
CA SER A 203 2.56 -14.34 -10.81
C SER A 203 1.32 -15.06 -10.27
N LEU A 204 0.27 -14.31 -9.92
CA LEU A 204 -0.95 -14.84 -9.35
C LEU A 204 -2.08 -14.91 -10.37
N LEU A 205 -2.27 -13.86 -11.18
CA LEU A 205 -3.46 -13.68 -12.00
C LEU A 205 -3.12 -13.58 -13.49
N ALA A 206 -3.94 -14.21 -14.32
CA ALA A 206 -3.81 -14.19 -15.78
C ALA A 206 -3.98 -12.78 -16.37
N SER A 207 -4.81 -11.93 -15.75
CA SER A 207 -5.03 -10.53 -16.14
C SER A 207 -3.92 -9.57 -15.72
N ALA A 208 -3.03 -9.99 -14.83
CA ALA A 208 -1.97 -9.15 -14.29
C ALA A 208 -0.73 -9.11 -15.20
N ARG A 209 -0.07 -7.96 -15.23
CA ARG A 209 1.25 -7.77 -15.85
C ARG A 209 2.16 -6.98 -14.94
N ARG A 210 3.43 -7.36 -14.90
CA ARG A 210 4.48 -6.58 -14.24
C ARG A 210 5.20 -5.73 -15.25
N VAL A 211 5.33 -4.45 -14.96
CA VAL A 211 6.09 -3.51 -15.77
C VAL A 211 7.57 -3.70 -15.50
N LEU A 212 8.34 -4.00 -16.54
CA LEU A 212 9.80 -4.16 -16.46
C LEU A 212 10.53 -2.86 -16.81
N SER A 213 10.01 -2.10 -17.78
CA SER A 213 10.56 -0.81 -18.17
C SER A 213 9.52 0.02 -18.93
N GLY A 214 9.71 1.34 -18.92
CA GLY A 214 8.83 2.33 -19.50
C GLY A 214 7.88 2.96 -18.51
N ASP A 215 7.34 4.13 -18.84
CA ASP A 215 6.38 4.85 -18.02
C ASP A 215 4.96 4.62 -18.56
N ILE A 216 4.18 3.82 -17.83
CA ILE A 216 2.80 3.48 -18.20
C ILE A 216 1.83 4.65 -18.04
N THR A 217 2.14 5.62 -17.17
CA THR A 217 1.23 6.75 -16.86
C THR A 217 1.10 7.71 -18.02
N THR A 218 2.07 7.74 -18.93
CA THR A 218 2.09 8.55 -20.13
C THR A 218 1.34 7.90 -21.31
N THR A 219 0.94 6.63 -21.18
CA THR A 219 0.33 5.85 -22.27
C THR A 219 -1.14 6.19 -22.48
N ARG A 220 -1.64 5.90 -23.69
CA ARG A 220 -3.06 6.00 -24.01
C ARG A 220 -3.89 5.01 -23.18
N ALA A 221 -3.42 3.77 -23.05
CA ALA A 221 -4.09 2.72 -22.30
C ALA A 221 -4.35 3.12 -20.84
N PHE A 222 -3.40 3.81 -20.19
CA PHE A 222 -3.60 4.33 -18.84
C PHE A 222 -4.65 5.45 -18.79
N ARG A 223 -4.58 6.43 -19.71
CA ARG A 223 -5.55 7.53 -19.77
C ARG A 223 -6.97 7.10 -20.08
N GLN A 224 -7.15 6.01 -20.85
CA GLN A 224 -8.45 5.43 -21.20
C GLN A 224 -8.93 4.39 -20.20
N ALA A 225 -8.19 4.17 -19.11
CA ALA A 225 -8.45 3.13 -18.13
C ALA A 225 -8.54 1.71 -18.72
N ASP A 226 -7.85 1.43 -19.85
CA ASP A 226 -7.67 0.08 -20.41
C ASP A 226 -6.71 -0.76 -19.57
N ILE A 227 -5.97 -0.10 -18.69
CA ILE A 227 -5.14 -0.69 -17.63
C ILE A 227 -5.37 0.04 -16.31
N VAL A 228 -5.20 -0.69 -15.20
CA VAL A 228 -5.24 -0.13 -13.85
C VAL A 228 -3.98 -0.56 -13.11
N ILE A 229 -3.26 0.38 -12.48
CA ILE A 229 -2.15 0.06 -11.58
C ILE A 229 -2.76 -0.53 -10.31
N GLN A 230 -2.48 -1.81 -10.05
CA GLN A 230 -3.06 -2.53 -8.93
C GLN A 230 -2.23 -3.76 -8.60
N ASP A 231 -1.90 -3.97 -7.31
CA ASP A 231 -1.23 -5.18 -6.85
C ASP A 231 -2.08 -6.45 -7.09
N GLU A 232 -1.42 -7.59 -7.34
CA GLU A 232 -2.13 -8.84 -7.66
C GLU A 232 -3.00 -9.35 -6.51
N ALA A 233 -2.61 -9.14 -5.25
CA ALA A 233 -3.45 -9.51 -4.11
C ALA A 233 -4.70 -8.63 -4.01
N SER A 234 -4.57 -7.33 -4.29
CA SER A 234 -5.72 -6.41 -4.38
C SER A 234 -6.67 -6.77 -5.53
N GLN A 235 -6.14 -7.22 -6.68
CA GLN A 235 -6.95 -7.74 -7.79
C GLN A 235 -7.67 -9.03 -7.36
N LEU A 236 -6.96 -9.95 -6.70
CA LEU A 236 -7.52 -11.23 -6.24
C LEU A 236 -8.69 -11.03 -5.27
N VAL A 237 -8.56 -10.12 -4.30
CA VAL A 237 -9.65 -9.77 -3.38
C VAL A 237 -10.91 -9.33 -4.13
N ALA A 238 -10.78 -8.48 -5.15
CA ALA A 238 -11.93 -8.01 -5.92
C ALA A 238 -12.64 -9.14 -6.69
N ILE A 239 -11.88 -10.12 -7.20
CA ILE A 239 -12.47 -11.24 -7.95
C ILE A 239 -13.12 -12.31 -7.06
N LEU A 240 -12.82 -12.35 -5.75
CA LEU A 240 -13.51 -13.24 -4.80
C LEU A 240 -14.99 -12.91 -4.61
N ILE A 241 -15.44 -11.73 -5.00
CA ILE A 241 -16.86 -11.38 -5.06
C ILE A 241 -17.66 -12.35 -5.95
N GLY A 242 -16.97 -12.95 -6.93
CA GLY A 242 -17.53 -13.92 -7.85
C GLY A 242 -18.30 -13.25 -9.00
N ARG A 243 -18.57 -14.06 -10.03
CA ARG A 243 -19.42 -13.67 -11.15
C ARG A 243 -20.87 -13.91 -10.75
N ALA A 244 -21.72 -12.93 -10.96
CA ALA A 244 -23.14 -13.05 -10.73
C ALA A 244 -23.88 -13.16 -12.07
N GLN A 245 -25.01 -13.87 -12.07
CA GLN A 245 -25.85 -14.03 -13.26
C GLN A 245 -27.11 -13.16 -13.14
N GLY A 246 -27.58 -12.61 -14.26
CA GLY A 246 -28.77 -11.78 -14.30
C GLY A 246 -28.56 -10.33 -13.85
N GLU A 247 -29.64 -9.67 -13.49
CA GLU A 247 -29.64 -8.31 -12.93
C GLU A 247 -29.29 -8.38 -11.44
N VAL A 248 -28.06 -7.95 -11.11
CA VAL A 248 -27.55 -7.94 -9.74
C VAL A 248 -27.13 -6.57 -9.31
N ARG A 249 -27.37 -6.28 -8.03
CA ARG A 249 -26.88 -5.08 -7.35
C ARG A 249 -25.65 -5.42 -6.53
N ILE A 250 -24.58 -4.65 -6.72
CA ILE A 250 -23.30 -4.84 -6.04
C ILE A 250 -22.94 -3.57 -5.28
N LEU A 251 -22.46 -3.73 -4.05
CA LEU A 251 -21.99 -2.64 -3.21
C LEU A 251 -20.49 -2.76 -2.95
N ASP A 252 -19.76 -1.67 -3.15
CA ASP A 252 -18.38 -1.49 -2.70
C ASP A 252 -18.37 -0.45 -1.58
N CYS A 253 -18.18 -0.89 -0.33
CA CYS A 253 -18.38 -0.06 0.86
C CYS A 253 -17.31 1.00 1.10
N CYS A 254 -16.08 0.79 0.59
CA CYS A 254 -14.92 1.66 0.79
C CYS A 254 -14.12 1.79 -0.50
N ALA A 255 -14.78 2.30 -1.54
CA ALA A 255 -14.42 2.08 -2.94
C ALA A 255 -13.17 2.81 -3.42
N ALA A 256 -12.84 4.00 -2.86
CA ALA A 256 -11.75 4.81 -3.40
C ALA A 256 -10.37 4.14 -3.22
N PRO A 257 -9.52 4.21 -4.24
CA PRO A 257 -9.60 5.05 -5.45
C PRO A 257 -10.38 4.44 -6.64
N GLY A 258 -10.95 3.21 -6.54
CA GLY A 258 -11.82 2.64 -7.57
C GLY A 258 -11.25 1.43 -8.33
N GLY A 259 -10.03 1.01 -8.05
CA GLY A 259 -9.40 -0.12 -8.74
C GLY A 259 -10.14 -1.44 -8.52
N LYS A 260 -10.63 -1.72 -7.30
CA LYS A 260 -11.44 -2.90 -6.98
C LYS A 260 -12.84 -2.78 -7.57
N THR A 261 -13.47 -1.61 -7.48
CA THR A 261 -14.77 -1.32 -8.12
C THR A 261 -14.76 -1.64 -9.61
N LEU A 262 -13.73 -1.18 -10.34
CA LEU A 262 -13.57 -1.50 -11.75
C LEU A 262 -13.30 -3.00 -12.01
N ALA A 263 -12.58 -3.69 -11.11
CA ALA A 263 -12.36 -5.12 -11.24
C ALA A 263 -13.67 -5.91 -11.09
N ILE A 264 -14.51 -5.52 -10.14
CA ILE A 264 -15.86 -6.07 -9.93
C ILE A 264 -16.74 -5.83 -11.16
N ALA A 265 -16.73 -4.61 -11.69
CA ALA A 265 -17.51 -4.22 -12.85
C ALA A 265 -17.11 -5.00 -14.12
N ASP A 266 -15.82 -5.19 -14.34
CA ASP A 266 -15.32 -5.97 -15.48
C ASP A 266 -15.75 -7.44 -15.43
N GLN A 267 -15.90 -8.02 -14.20
CA GLN A 267 -16.42 -9.38 -14.02
C GLN A 267 -17.93 -9.48 -14.12
N ASN A 268 -18.65 -8.39 -13.82
CA ASN A 268 -20.11 -8.33 -13.74
C ASN A 268 -20.65 -7.18 -14.62
N PRO A 269 -20.55 -7.30 -15.95
CA PRO A 269 -20.78 -6.19 -16.88
C PRO A 269 -22.22 -5.68 -16.90
N THR A 270 -23.19 -6.47 -16.46
CA THR A 270 -24.62 -6.11 -16.39
C THR A 270 -25.07 -5.65 -15.02
N ALA A 271 -24.17 -5.69 -14.01
CA ALA A 271 -24.52 -5.31 -12.65
C ALA A 271 -24.71 -3.81 -12.47
N GLU A 272 -25.63 -3.43 -11.56
CA GLU A 272 -25.69 -2.09 -10.99
C GLU A 272 -24.76 -2.03 -9.78
N ILE A 273 -23.73 -1.18 -9.85
CA ILE A 273 -22.72 -1.08 -8.78
C ILE A 273 -22.85 0.25 -8.06
N THR A 274 -22.94 0.18 -6.74
CA THR A 274 -22.88 1.35 -5.86
C THR A 274 -21.53 1.37 -5.17
N ALA A 275 -20.77 2.44 -5.38
CA ALA A 275 -19.43 2.64 -4.83
C ALA A 275 -19.47 3.75 -3.77
N VAL A 276 -19.16 3.41 -2.51
CA VAL A 276 -19.23 4.32 -1.36
C VAL A 276 -17.85 4.80 -0.96
N GLU A 277 -17.73 6.08 -0.67
CA GLU A 277 -16.53 6.69 -0.10
C GLU A 277 -16.93 7.79 0.88
N ILE A 278 -16.34 7.82 2.07
CA ILE A 278 -16.65 8.79 3.12
C ILE A 278 -16.13 10.20 2.80
N HIS A 279 -14.99 10.30 2.08
CA HIS A 279 -14.34 11.58 1.79
C HIS A 279 -14.76 12.15 0.44
N PRO A 280 -15.41 13.34 0.38
CA PRO A 280 -15.90 13.91 -0.89
C PRO A 280 -14.82 14.11 -1.96
N HIS A 281 -13.58 14.45 -1.57
CA HIS A 281 -12.48 14.60 -2.53
C HIS A 281 -12.04 13.27 -3.15
N ARG A 282 -12.02 12.17 -2.37
CA ARG A 282 -11.70 10.83 -2.87
C ARG A 282 -12.85 10.25 -3.69
N ALA A 283 -14.10 10.55 -3.31
CA ALA A 283 -15.28 10.19 -4.10
C ALA A 283 -15.26 10.84 -5.49
N ARG A 284 -14.77 12.09 -5.62
CA ARG A 284 -14.57 12.72 -6.93
C ARG A 284 -13.50 12.02 -7.78
N LEU A 285 -12.39 11.60 -7.16
CA LEU A 285 -11.36 10.83 -7.87
C LEU A 285 -11.90 9.49 -8.35
N LEU A 286 -12.65 8.79 -7.50
CA LEU A 286 -13.36 7.56 -7.86
C LEU A 286 -14.33 7.81 -9.03
N GLN A 287 -15.17 8.83 -8.94
CA GLN A 287 -16.13 9.18 -9.99
C GLN A 287 -15.43 9.47 -11.32
N ASN A 288 -14.32 10.22 -11.31
CA ASN A 288 -13.54 10.48 -12.51
C ASN A 288 -12.99 9.19 -13.14
N LEU A 289 -12.52 8.25 -12.32
CA LEU A 289 -12.01 6.97 -12.80
C LEU A 289 -13.11 6.10 -13.42
N VAL A 290 -14.30 6.04 -12.79
CA VAL A 290 -15.40 5.17 -13.25
C VAL A 290 -16.26 5.78 -14.34
N SER A 291 -16.32 7.12 -14.47
CA SER A 291 -17.14 7.81 -15.48
C SER A 291 -16.72 7.48 -16.92
N GLY A 292 -15.46 7.10 -17.16
CA GLY A 292 -14.97 6.62 -18.45
C GLY A 292 -15.29 5.15 -18.74
N SER A 293 -15.86 4.41 -17.78
CA SER A 293 -16.18 3.00 -17.94
C SER A 293 -17.55 2.81 -18.61
N LYS A 294 -17.73 1.64 -19.27
CA LYS A 294 -19.01 1.25 -19.91
C LYS A 294 -20.00 0.66 -18.91
N HIS A 295 -19.61 0.54 -17.63
CA HIS A 295 -20.38 -0.13 -16.59
C HIS A 295 -21.31 0.84 -15.87
N ASN A 296 -22.40 0.32 -15.32
CA ASN A 296 -23.35 1.09 -14.52
C ASN A 296 -22.82 1.21 -13.07
N ILE A 297 -22.04 2.26 -12.80
CA ILE A 297 -21.42 2.51 -11.50
C ILE A 297 -21.85 3.86 -10.96
N GLY A 298 -22.61 3.86 -9.85
CA GLY A 298 -22.96 5.04 -9.09
C GLY A 298 -22.00 5.30 -7.93
N THR A 299 -21.59 6.56 -7.71
CA THR A 299 -20.73 6.94 -6.58
C THR A 299 -21.55 7.67 -5.52
N VAL A 300 -21.41 7.26 -4.26
CA VAL A 300 -22.13 7.82 -3.11
C VAL A 300 -21.14 8.26 -2.03
N VAL A 301 -21.33 9.49 -1.51
CA VAL A 301 -20.56 9.94 -0.33
C VAL A 301 -21.35 9.56 0.92
N ALA A 302 -20.88 8.56 1.66
CA ALA A 302 -21.51 8.09 2.89
C ALA A 302 -20.50 7.42 3.84
N ASP A 303 -20.87 7.31 5.12
CA ASP A 303 -20.12 6.54 6.11
C ASP A 303 -20.54 5.07 6.07
N ALA A 304 -19.58 4.19 5.77
CA ALA A 304 -19.81 2.75 5.70
C ALA A 304 -20.17 2.11 7.06
N THR A 305 -19.92 2.79 8.17
CA THR A 305 -20.37 2.33 9.49
C THR A 305 -21.90 2.42 9.68
N ASN A 306 -22.58 3.20 8.81
CA ASN A 306 -24.02 3.39 8.81
C ASN A 306 -24.54 3.65 7.38
N LEU A 307 -24.59 2.59 6.57
CA LEU A 307 -24.99 2.67 5.17
C LEU A 307 -26.46 3.05 5.00
N PRO A 308 -26.79 4.05 4.15
CA PRO A 308 -28.14 4.63 4.09
C PRO A 308 -29.07 3.94 3.08
N PHE A 309 -28.83 2.70 2.72
CA PHE A 309 -29.59 2.04 1.65
C PHE A 309 -30.80 1.25 2.20
N THR A 310 -31.89 1.24 1.44
CA THR A 310 -33.14 0.56 1.79
C THR A 310 -33.36 -0.72 1.00
N SER A 311 -32.66 -0.88 -0.12
CA SER A 311 -32.78 -2.07 -0.98
C SER A 311 -31.52 -2.93 -0.86
N PRO A 312 -31.65 -4.25 -0.70
CA PRO A 312 -30.51 -5.13 -0.46
C PRO A 312 -29.62 -5.30 -1.69
N TYR A 313 -28.39 -5.73 -1.45
CA TYR A 313 -27.37 -6.04 -2.45
C TYR A 313 -27.07 -7.53 -2.48
N HIS A 314 -26.91 -8.08 -3.69
CA HIS A 314 -26.60 -9.51 -3.87
C HIS A 314 -25.14 -9.83 -3.63
N ARG A 315 -24.26 -8.84 -3.85
CA ARG A 315 -22.82 -8.95 -3.63
C ARG A 315 -22.31 -7.69 -2.94
N ILE A 316 -21.43 -7.84 -1.96
CA ILE A 316 -20.85 -6.70 -1.24
C ILE A 316 -19.34 -6.90 -1.11
N LEU A 317 -18.56 -5.88 -1.45
CA LEU A 317 -17.16 -5.78 -1.06
C LEU A 317 -17.04 -4.81 0.12
N ALA A 318 -16.49 -5.28 1.23
CA ALA A 318 -16.09 -4.49 2.38
C ALA A 318 -14.56 -4.52 2.50
N ASP A 319 -13.87 -3.79 1.60
CA ASP A 319 -12.42 -3.59 1.66
C ASP A 319 -12.13 -2.42 2.60
N VAL A 320 -12.07 -2.73 3.88
CA VAL A 320 -12.19 -1.73 4.94
C VAL A 320 -10.90 -0.95 5.20
N PRO A 321 -10.99 0.32 5.66
CA PRO A 321 -9.83 1.06 6.15
C PRO A 321 -9.12 0.29 7.25
N CYS A 322 -7.80 0.11 7.12
CA CYS A 322 -6.99 -0.71 8.01
C CYS A 322 -5.62 -0.08 8.25
N SER A 323 -4.80 -0.69 9.11
CA SER A 323 -3.44 -0.27 9.39
C SER A 323 -2.52 -0.26 8.16
N GLY A 324 -2.80 -1.10 7.14
CA GLY A 324 -2.02 -1.18 5.93
C GLY A 324 -0.67 -1.87 6.07
N THR A 325 -0.45 -2.66 7.13
CA THR A 325 0.84 -3.32 7.43
C THR A 325 1.28 -4.32 6.36
N GLY A 326 0.37 -4.79 5.52
CA GLY A 326 0.68 -5.62 4.36
C GLY A 326 1.23 -4.88 3.14
N THR A 327 1.24 -3.53 3.15
CA THR A 327 1.62 -2.68 2.01
C THR A 327 2.82 -1.75 2.30
N LEU A 328 3.62 -2.04 3.30
CA LEU A 328 4.72 -1.18 3.76
C LEU A 328 5.82 -0.95 2.72
N SER A 329 5.96 -1.83 1.73
CA SER A 329 6.88 -1.60 0.60
C SER A 329 6.48 -0.37 -0.23
N ARG A 330 5.16 -0.08 -0.30
CA ARG A 330 4.57 1.05 -1.03
C ARG A 330 4.34 2.28 -0.16
N ASN A 331 4.03 2.08 1.13
CA ASN A 331 3.70 3.12 2.10
C ASN A 331 4.57 2.97 3.36
N PRO A 332 5.90 3.17 3.26
CA PRO A 332 6.83 2.89 4.37
C PRO A 332 6.65 3.80 5.58
N GLU A 333 5.98 4.94 5.44
CA GLU A 333 5.64 5.84 6.54
C GLU A 333 4.69 5.22 7.56
N ILE A 334 3.84 4.29 7.14
CA ILE A 334 2.86 3.63 8.01
C ILE A 334 3.55 3.03 9.25
N LYS A 335 4.62 2.27 9.06
CA LYS A 335 5.31 1.60 10.18
C LYS A 335 5.87 2.54 11.25
N TRP A 336 6.04 3.83 10.92
CA TRP A 336 6.56 4.84 11.85
C TRP A 336 5.46 5.62 12.58
N ARG A 337 4.22 5.55 12.07
CA ARG A 337 3.06 6.24 12.61
C ARG A 337 2.18 5.33 13.44
N LEU A 338 2.02 4.10 12.97
CA LEU A 338 1.18 3.10 13.60
C LEU A 338 1.68 2.80 15.01
N LYS A 339 0.74 2.78 15.95
CA LYS A 339 0.95 2.42 17.35
C LYS A 339 0.10 1.21 17.70
N PRO A 340 0.50 0.41 18.73
CA PRO A 340 -0.32 -0.72 19.17
C PRO A 340 -1.78 -0.35 19.51
N GLU A 341 -1.98 0.85 20.08
CA GLU A 341 -3.29 1.34 20.51
C GLU A 341 -4.25 1.59 19.33
N ASP A 342 -3.71 1.95 18.16
CA ASP A 342 -4.51 2.24 16.97
C ASP A 342 -5.26 1.00 16.47
N LEU A 343 -4.75 -0.22 16.75
CA LEU A 343 -5.36 -1.48 16.30
C LEU A 343 -6.75 -1.70 16.90
N SER A 344 -6.96 -1.30 18.15
CA SER A 344 -8.27 -1.44 18.82
C SER A 344 -9.34 -0.52 18.21
N ASP A 345 -8.93 0.71 17.83
CA ASP A 345 -9.83 1.68 17.21
C ASP A 345 -10.19 1.24 15.78
N LEU A 346 -9.20 0.73 15.02
CA LEU A 346 -9.40 0.16 13.70
C LEU A 346 -10.34 -1.06 13.75
N HIS A 347 -10.11 -1.99 14.68
CA HIS A 347 -10.98 -3.14 14.92
C HIS A 347 -12.44 -2.72 15.15
N THR A 348 -12.66 -1.76 16.06
CA THR A 348 -14.01 -1.26 16.40
C THR A 348 -14.72 -0.69 15.15
N ARG A 349 -13.99 0.10 14.36
CA ARG A 349 -14.52 0.69 13.12
C ARG A 349 -14.81 -0.37 12.06
N GLN A 350 -13.91 -1.32 11.86
CA GLN A 350 -14.05 -2.38 10.87
C GLN A 350 -15.22 -3.28 11.19
N ARG A 351 -15.41 -3.62 12.46
CA ARG A 351 -16.58 -4.37 12.94
C ARG A 351 -17.90 -3.62 12.66
N ALA A 352 -17.92 -2.29 12.89
CA ALA A 352 -19.09 -1.48 12.58
C ALA A 352 -19.40 -1.45 11.07
N ILE A 353 -18.36 -1.33 10.22
CA ILE A 353 -18.52 -1.40 8.76
C ILE A 353 -19.05 -2.76 8.33
N LEU A 354 -18.46 -3.86 8.82
CA LEU A 354 -18.87 -5.22 8.43
C LEU A 354 -20.33 -5.46 8.85
N ARG A 355 -20.73 -5.06 10.06
CA ARG A 355 -22.12 -5.19 10.53
C ARG A 355 -23.09 -4.38 9.65
N SER A 356 -22.73 -3.13 9.34
CA SER A 356 -23.53 -2.27 8.46
C SER A 356 -23.66 -2.86 7.04
N ALA A 357 -22.58 -3.43 6.50
CA ALA A 357 -22.58 -4.08 5.19
C ALA A 357 -23.45 -5.34 5.18
N LEU A 358 -23.36 -6.19 6.20
CA LEU A 358 -24.21 -7.40 6.34
C LEU A 358 -25.70 -7.07 6.43
N ALA A 359 -26.06 -5.95 7.06
CA ALA A 359 -27.45 -5.49 7.09
C ALA A 359 -27.99 -5.11 5.69
N GLN A 360 -27.10 -4.80 4.74
CA GLN A 360 -27.47 -4.52 3.34
C GLN A 360 -27.45 -5.78 2.45
N LEU A 361 -26.99 -6.93 2.98
CA LEU A 361 -26.87 -8.15 2.20
C LEU A 361 -28.24 -8.83 2.03
N SER A 362 -28.56 -9.20 0.78
CA SER A 362 -29.77 -9.98 0.49
C SER A 362 -29.65 -11.40 1.04
N PRO A 363 -30.77 -12.13 1.25
CA PRO A 363 -30.74 -13.57 1.36
C PRO A 363 -29.95 -14.19 0.19
N ASP A 364 -29.23 -15.29 0.44
CA ASP A 364 -28.31 -15.93 -0.52
C ASP A 364 -27.23 -14.98 -1.09
N GLY A 365 -27.06 -13.82 -0.46
CA GLY A 365 -26.07 -12.82 -0.85
C GLY A 365 -24.67 -13.18 -0.36
N ARG A 366 -23.65 -12.74 -1.11
CA ARG A 366 -22.23 -12.93 -0.77
C ARG A 366 -21.56 -11.61 -0.42
N LEU A 367 -20.85 -11.59 0.70
CA LEU A 367 -20.00 -10.47 1.11
C LEU A 367 -18.54 -10.91 1.19
N VAL A 368 -17.64 -10.12 0.63
CA VAL A 368 -16.18 -10.26 0.82
C VAL A 368 -15.72 -9.16 1.77
N TYR A 369 -15.29 -9.54 2.96
CA TYR A 369 -14.57 -8.67 3.88
C TYR A 369 -13.09 -8.74 3.56
N SER A 370 -12.39 -7.62 3.50
CA SER A 370 -10.94 -7.60 3.22
C SER A 370 -10.21 -6.44 3.87
N THR A 371 -8.92 -6.67 4.13
CA THR A 371 -7.95 -5.67 4.57
C THR A 371 -6.61 -5.88 3.88
N CYS A 372 -5.79 -4.82 3.81
CA CYS A 372 -4.36 -4.94 3.52
C CYS A 372 -3.51 -4.95 4.80
N SER A 373 -4.03 -5.52 5.89
CA SER A 373 -3.37 -5.65 7.18
C SER A 373 -2.85 -7.07 7.42
N LEU A 374 -1.72 -7.16 8.14
CA LEU A 374 -1.19 -8.42 8.65
C LEU A 374 -1.64 -8.70 10.10
N GLU A 375 -2.38 -7.77 10.72
CA GLU A 375 -2.75 -7.83 12.14
C GLU A 375 -4.05 -8.62 12.34
N LYS A 376 -4.03 -9.54 13.29
CA LYS A 376 -5.16 -10.45 13.56
C LYS A 376 -6.41 -9.70 14.01
N GLU A 377 -6.24 -8.64 14.79
CA GLU A 377 -7.33 -7.79 15.31
C GLU A 377 -8.16 -7.16 14.19
N GLU A 378 -7.55 -6.90 13.04
CA GLU A 378 -8.23 -6.29 11.88
C GLU A 378 -8.81 -7.33 10.92
N ASN A 379 -8.51 -8.60 11.13
CA ASN A 379 -8.76 -9.71 10.22
C ASN A 379 -9.67 -10.75 10.86
N GLU A 380 -9.09 -11.84 11.33
CA GLU A 380 -9.81 -12.98 11.89
C GLU A 380 -10.73 -12.55 13.05
N ASP A 381 -10.24 -11.70 13.97
CA ASP A 381 -10.99 -11.31 15.17
C ASP A 381 -12.27 -10.53 14.81
N VAL A 382 -12.23 -9.66 13.77
CA VAL A 382 -13.43 -8.95 13.28
C VAL A 382 -14.47 -9.92 12.74
N VAL A 383 -14.04 -10.88 11.93
CA VAL A 383 -14.95 -11.86 11.30
C VAL A 383 -15.53 -12.81 12.34
N GLU A 384 -14.69 -13.37 13.21
CA GLU A 384 -15.09 -14.32 14.25
C GLU A 384 -16.08 -13.70 15.25
N GLU A 385 -15.89 -12.42 15.63
CA GLU A 385 -16.86 -11.72 16.49
C GLU A 385 -18.22 -11.53 15.83
N ILE A 386 -18.30 -11.28 14.53
CA ILE A 386 -19.57 -11.16 13.82
C ILE A 386 -20.26 -12.50 13.70
N LEU A 387 -19.54 -13.56 13.32
CA LEU A 387 -20.08 -14.91 13.20
C LEU A 387 -20.61 -15.43 14.55
N ALA A 388 -19.98 -15.06 15.65
CA ALA A 388 -20.47 -15.42 17.00
C ALA A 388 -21.77 -14.71 17.40
N GLN A 389 -22.14 -13.62 16.73
CA GLN A 389 -23.32 -12.80 17.05
C GLN A 389 -24.52 -13.04 16.11
N ASP A 390 -24.27 -13.59 14.92
CA ASP A 390 -25.30 -13.79 13.88
C ASP A 390 -25.16 -15.16 13.21
N ASN A 391 -26.02 -16.07 13.60
CA ASN A 391 -26.04 -17.43 13.08
C ASN A 391 -26.63 -17.56 11.65
N SER A 392 -27.15 -16.49 11.08
CA SER A 392 -27.61 -16.46 9.68
C SER A 392 -26.48 -16.17 8.70
N ILE A 393 -25.28 -15.94 9.19
CA ILE A 393 -24.09 -15.66 8.36
C ILE A 393 -23.13 -16.84 8.43
N HIS A 394 -22.72 -17.34 7.27
CA HIS A 394 -21.80 -18.45 7.12
C HIS A 394 -20.49 -18.03 6.48
N LEU A 395 -19.40 -18.58 7.01
CA LEU A 395 -18.06 -18.40 6.43
C LEU A 395 -17.79 -19.46 5.38
N LEU A 396 -17.52 -19.04 4.15
CA LEU A 396 -17.09 -19.93 3.08
C LEU A 396 -15.57 -20.14 3.09
N ASP A 397 -15.15 -21.32 2.70
CA ASP A 397 -13.73 -21.62 2.54
C ASP A 397 -13.18 -20.97 1.26
N CYS A 398 -12.32 -19.96 1.44
CA CYS A 398 -11.63 -19.28 0.34
C CYS A 398 -10.83 -20.24 -0.55
N ARG A 399 -10.41 -21.40 -0.03
CA ARG A 399 -9.70 -22.40 -0.80
C ARG A 399 -10.54 -22.92 -1.96
N SER A 400 -11.82 -23.20 -1.73
CA SER A 400 -12.75 -23.67 -2.76
C SER A 400 -12.88 -22.63 -3.89
N GLU A 401 -12.99 -21.33 -3.53
CA GLU A 401 -13.06 -20.26 -4.53
C GLU A 401 -11.77 -20.12 -5.33
N LEU A 402 -10.61 -20.24 -4.68
CA LEU A 402 -9.32 -20.21 -5.37
C LEU A 402 -9.14 -21.40 -6.32
N ASP A 403 -9.62 -22.58 -5.97
CA ASP A 403 -9.60 -23.75 -6.85
C ASP A 403 -10.54 -23.55 -8.06
N LEU A 404 -11.71 -22.91 -7.87
CA LEU A 404 -12.59 -22.52 -8.99
C LEU A 404 -11.92 -21.51 -9.92
N LEU A 405 -11.29 -20.47 -9.39
CA LEU A 405 -10.53 -19.48 -10.18
C LEU A 405 -9.35 -20.13 -10.93
N LYS A 406 -8.69 -21.11 -10.32
CA LYS A 406 -7.62 -21.86 -10.99
C LYS A 406 -8.15 -22.70 -12.14
N ASN A 407 -9.24 -23.41 -11.93
CA ASN A 407 -9.88 -24.22 -12.97
C ASN A 407 -10.40 -23.36 -14.14
N ALA A 408 -10.84 -22.15 -13.86
CA ALA A 408 -11.25 -21.16 -14.88
C ALA A 408 -10.05 -20.53 -15.62
N GLY A 409 -8.82 -20.71 -15.14
CA GLY A 409 -7.61 -20.10 -15.69
C GLY A 409 -7.37 -18.65 -15.26
N ASP A 410 -8.19 -18.09 -14.38
CA ASP A 410 -8.04 -16.74 -13.85
C ASP A 410 -6.87 -16.67 -12.83
N LEU A 411 -6.74 -17.71 -11.98
CA LEU A 411 -5.61 -17.86 -11.03
C LEU A 411 -4.54 -18.75 -11.67
N VAL A 412 -3.35 -18.20 -11.90
CA VAL A 412 -2.20 -18.93 -12.48
C VAL A 412 -1.21 -19.43 -11.41
N TRP A 413 -1.39 -19.05 -10.15
CA TRP A 413 -0.55 -19.49 -9.04
C TRP A 413 -0.58 -21.01 -8.87
N PRO A 414 0.60 -21.69 -8.78
CA PRO A 414 0.65 -23.16 -8.84
C PRO A 414 -0.04 -23.85 -7.66
N VAL A 415 0.03 -23.27 -6.47
CA VAL A 415 -0.46 -23.89 -5.23
C VAL A 415 -1.47 -22.98 -4.52
N PRO A 416 -2.78 -22.99 -4.89
CA PRO A 416 -3.80 -22.14 -4.27
C PRO A 416 -3.86 -22.25 -2.74
N ALA A 417 -3.62 -23.44 -2.17
CA ALA A 417 -3.54 -23.67 -0.73
C ALA A 417 -2.54 -22.76 0.00
N SER A 418 -1.46 -22.35 -0.68
CA SER A 418 -0.48 -21.46 -0.06
C SER A 418 -0.93 -19.99 0.04
N LEU A 419 -2.10 -19.67 -0.53
CA LEU A 419 -2.75 -18.36 -0.43
C LEU A 419 -3.82 -18.35 0.67
N THR A 420 -3.98 -19.45 1.43
CA THR A 420 -5.00 -19.53 2.49
C THR A 420 -4.37 -19.83 3.85
N ARG A 421 -5.04 -19.37 4.91
CA ARG A 421 -4.77 -19.75 6.29
C ARG A 421 -6.11 -20.06 6.98
N GLY A 422 -6.35 -21.35 7.28
CA GLY A 422 -7.69 -21.78 7.60
C GLY A 422 -8.65 -21.51 6.44
N PRO A 423 -9.88 -21.04 6.69
CA PRO A 423 -10.85 -20.73 5.64
C PRO A 423 -10.62 -19.39 4.93
N TYR A 424 -9.64 -18.61 5.35
CA TYR A 424 -9.38 -17.25 4.89
C TYR A 424 -8.36 -17.18 3.77
N LEU A 425 -8.52 -16.22 2.85
CA LEU A 425 -7.43 -15.77 2.00
C LEU A 425 -6.38 -15.05 2.86
N ARG A 426 -5.12 -15.39 2.68
CA ARG A 426 -3.99 -14.73 3.34
C ARG A 426 -2.78 -14.70 2.42
N THR A 427 -2.40 -13.53 1.95
CA THR A 427 -1.10 -13.31 1.31
C THR A 427 -0.15 -12.61 2.27
N ILE A 428 1.12 -13.00 2.24
CA ILE A 428 2.16 -12.48 3.13
C ILE A 428 3.31 -11.93 2.29
N PRO A 429 3.68 -10.64 2.45
CA PRO A 429 4.77 -10.03 1.69
C PRO A 429 6.09 -10.81 1.86
N GLY A 430 6.77 -11.08 0.76
CA GLY A 430 8.00 -11.84 0.77
C GLY A 430 7.83 -13.37 0.71
N ILE A 431 6.68 -13.90 1.12
CA ILE A 431 6.30 -15.30 0.95
C ILE A 431 5.59 -15.48 -0.39
N GLN A 432 4.56 -14.68 -0.66
CA GLN A 432 3.97 -14.55 -1.98
C GLN A 432 4.53 -13.31 -2.70
N PRO A 433 4.54 -13.31 -4.05
CA PRO A 433 5.13 -12.21 -4.84
C PRO A 433 4.16 -11.01 -5.00
N CYS A 434 3.44 -10.63 -3.98
CA CYS A 434 2.44 -9.58 -3.92
C CYS A 434 2.40 -8.92 -2.55
N ASP A 435 1.55 -7.90 -2.38
CA ASP A 435 1.29 -7.27 -1.08
C ASP A 435 0.55 -8.22 -0.14
N GLY A 436 0.55 -7.90 1.17
CA GLY A 436 -0.17 -8.65 2.19
C GLY A 436 -1.64 -8.28 2.22
N PHE A 437 -2.50 -9.28 2.07
CA PHE A 437 -3.95 -9.12 2.14
C PHE A 437 -4.60 -10.24 2.94
N PHE A 438 -5.72 -9.90 3.54
CA PHE A 438 -6.66 -10.83 4.13
C PHE A 438 -8.00 -10.70 3.42
N ALA A 439 -8.71 -11.84 3.24
CA ALA A 439 -10.12 -11.80 2.92
C ALA A 439 -10.87 -12.97 3.53
N ALA A 440 -12.13 -12.70 3.90
CA ALA A 440 -13.15 -13.68 4.29
C ALA A 440 -14.35 -13.56 3.37
N ILE A 441 -14.91 -14.67 2.97
CA ILE A 441 -16.13 -14.73 2.16
C ILE A 441 -17.28 -15.15 3.07
N LEU A 442 -18.29 -14.30 3.19
CA LEU A 442 -19.47 -14.50 4.02
C LEU A 442 -20.71 -14.65 3.14
N GLU A 443 -21.58 -15.58 3.47
CA GLU A 443 -22.88 -15.75 2.84
C GLU A 443 -23.99 -15.64 3.90
N LYS A 444 -25.14 -15.11 3.49
CA LYS A 444 -26.32 -14.97 4.33
C LYS A 444 -27.35 -16.01 3.94
N ASP A 445 -27.94 -16.64 4.93
CA ASP A 445 -29.05 -17.60 4.74
C ASP A 445 -30.23 -16.98 3.99
N SER A 446 -31.03 -17.88 3.36
CA SER A 446 -32.29 -17.57 2.64
C SER A 446 -33.36 -17.01 3.56
#